data_b510c99b4c261cb423d5d70bc1e2cd57
#
_entry.id   b510c99b4c261cb423d5d70bc1e2cd57
#
_cell.length_a   1.000
_cell.length_b   1.000
_cell.length_c   1.000
_cell.angle_alpha   90.00
_cell.angle_beta   90.00
_cell.angle_gamma   90.00
#
_symmetry.space_group_name_H-M   'P 1'
#
loop_
_entity.id
_entity.type
_entity.pdbx_description
1 polymer ?
#
loop_
_entity_poly.entity_id
_entity_poly.type
_entity_poly.pdbx_seq_one_letter_code
_entity_poly.pdbx_strand_id
1 'polypeptide(L)'
;MHWLTTVVILYFAAVAFLGYRGYRTTKTASDYMLGGRKIHPYVMAMSYGATFISTSAIVGFGGAAAVYGMGLLWLTFFNIFLGIFIAFAVFGVRTRQIGLRLDAHTFPELLGRRYQSLFLQGAVAVLIFIFMPLYASAVLMGAAKYLGEQFGLTYETALFLFSVIIALYVIMGGLKGVMYTDALQATIMLAGMVVLLVMTYGRLGGVTAAHQQLTDLGELVPASLQTAGHQGWTSMPAFGSSLWWTLMSTIVLGVGIGVLAQPQLAVRYMTVKSRRELNRAIPIGGVFILMMTGVAFVVGALANV
;
A
#
# COMPACT_ATOMS: atom_id res chain seq x y z
N MET A 1 -11.74 -12.29 25.28
CA MET A 1 -12.53 -12.44 24.02
C MET A 1 -13.48 -11.26 23.78
N HIS A 2 -14.23 -10.78 24.76
CA HIS A 2 -15.23 -9.70 24.58
C HIS A 2 -14.67 -8.35 24.08
N TRP A 3 -13.48 -7.92 24.52
CA TRP A 3 -12.89 -6.65 24.10
C TRP A 3 -12.51 -6.62 22.61
N LEU A 4 -11.98 -7.72 22.08
CA LEU A 4 -11.61 -7.82 20.66
C LEU A 4 -12.85 -7.71 19.76
N THR A 5 -13.92 -8.43 20.12
CA THR A 5 -15.21 -8.36 19.42
C THR A 5 -15.77 -6.92 19.44
N THR A 6 -15.68 -6.23 20.58
CA THR A 6 -16.11 -4.84 20.70
C THR A 6 -15.32 -3.90 19.78
N VAL A 7 -13.98 -4.04 19.73
CA VAL A 7 -13.13 -3.24 18.84
C VAL A 7 -13.47 -3.48 17.37
N VAL A 8 -13.70 -4.74 16.99
CA VAL A 8 -14.08 -5.10 15.61
C VAL A 8 -15.43 -4.52 15.24
N ILE A 9 -16.43 -4.60 16.14
CA ILE A 9 -17.75 -4.00 15.91
C ILE A 9 -17.65 -2.49 15.74
N LEU A 10 -16.90 -1.80 16.62
CA LEU A 10 -16.66 -0.35 16.51
C LEU A 10 -15.97 0.03 15.22
N TYR A 11 -14.99 -0.76 14.80
CA TYR A 11 -14.31 -0.57 13.51
C TYR A 11 -15.28 -0.67 12.33
N PHE A 12 -16.08 -1.75 12.25
CA PHE A 12 -17.05 -1.90 11.17
C PHE A 12 -18.15 -0.83 11.21
N ALA A 13 -18.59 -0.41 12.39
CA ALA A 13 -19.53 0.69 12.54
C ALA A 13 -18.95 2.01 12.00
N ALA A 14 -17.66 2.30 12.29
CA ALA A 14 -16.96 3.47 11.76
C ALA A 14 -16.82 3.42 10.22
N VAL A 15 -16.44 2.26 9.67
CA VAL A 15 -16.35 2.04 8.21
C VAL A 15 -17.72 2.22 7.55
N ALA A 16 -18.78 1.63 8.11
CA ALA A 16 -20.14 1.78 7.60
C ALA A 16 -20.62 3.24 7.66
N PHE A 17 -20.34 3.95 8.75
CA PHE A 17 -20.66 5.38 8.89
C PHE A 17 -19.94 6.23 7.84
N LEU A 18 -18.65 6.00 7.61
CA LEU A 18 -17.89 6.74 6.60
C LEU A 18 -18.36 6.41 5.18
N GLY A 19 -18.66 5.14 4.89
CA GLY A 19 -19.27 4.72 3.63
C GLY A 19 -20.63 5.40 3.39
N TYR A 20 -21.50 5.41 4.40
CA TYR A 20 -22.79 6.09 4.34
C TYR A 20 -22.65 7.60 4.14
N ARG A 21 -21.71 8.24 4.85
CA ARG A 21 -21.40 9.66 4.64
C ARG A 21 -20.89 9.94 3.23
N GLY A 22 -20.05 9.07 2.71
CA GLY A 22 -19.61 9.08 1.31
C GLY A 22 -20.80 9.06 0.35
N TYR A 23 -21.70 8.10 0.52
CA TYR A 23 -22.93 7.95 -0.26
C TYR A 23 -23.78 9.22 -0.26
N ARG A 24 -24.11 9.75 0.93
CA ARG A 24 -24.95 10.97 1.06
C ARG A 24 -24.35 12.21 0.41
N THR A 25 -23.04 12.29 0.29
CA THR A 25 -22.31 13.44 -0.27
C THR A 25 -21.90 13.25 -1.73
N THR A 26 -22.11 12.07 -2.31
CA THR A 26 -21.83 11.74 -3.71
C THR A 26 -23.09 11.98 -4.56
N LYS A 27 -23.09 13.04 -5.34
CA LYS A 27 -24.26 13.46 -6.16
C LYS A 27 -23.97 13.48 -7.66
N THR A 28 -22.71 13.59 -8.04
CA THR A 28 -22.28 13.73 -9.44
C THR A 28 -21.28 12.64 -9.80
N ALA A 29 -21.05 12.39 -11.09
CA ALA A 29 -20.00 11.50 -11.58
C ALA A 29 -18.61 11.94 -11.06
N SER A 30 -18.35 13.23 -10.99
CA SER A 30 -17.11 13.79 -10.42
C SER A 30 -16.97 13.49 -8.92
N ASP A 31 -18.07 13.54 -8.16
CA ASP A 31 -18.03 13.14 -6.74
C ASP A 31 -17.74 11.65 -6.60
N TYR A 32 -18.38 10.82 -7.44
CA TYR A 32 -18.21 9.37 -7.40
C TYR A 32 -16.79 8.93 -7.79
N MET A 33 -16.25 9.49 -8.89
CA MET A 33 -14.99 9.05 -9.47
C MET A 33 -13.76 9.80 -8.93
N LEU A 34 -13.92 11.04 -8.44
CA LEU A 34 -12.80 11.90 -8.04
C LEU A 34 -13.02 12.61 -6.67
N GLY A 35 -14.03 12.20 -5.92
CA GLY A 35 -14.33 12.83 -4.64
C GLY A 35 -14.70 14.33 -4.75
N GLY A 36 -15.19 14.75 -5.93
CA GLY A 36 -15.51 16.16 -6.23
C GLY A 36 -14.28 17.06 -6.35
N ARG A 37 -13.09 16.51 -6.48
CA ARG A 37 -11.78 17.22 -6.55
C ARG A 37 -11.52 18.17 -5.36
N LYS A 38 -12.07 17.83 -4.17
CA LYS A 38 -12.00 18.65 -2.96
C LYS A 38 -11.53 17.87 -1.73
N ILE A 39 -10.88 16.73 -1.95
CA ILE A 39 -10.40 15.88 -0.86
C ILE A 39 -9.28 16.59 -0.09
N HIS A 40 -9.32 16.47 1.22
CA HIS A 40 -8.29 17.04 2.12
C HIS A 40 -6.94 16.31 1.92
N PRO A 41 -5.79 17.02 1.98
CA PRO A 41 -4.47 16.44 1.76
C PRO A 41 -4.16 15.22 2.62
N TYR A 42 -4.54 15.26 3.89
CA TYR A 42 -4.38 14.12 4.82
C TYR A 42 -5.12 12.88 4.31
N VAL A 43 -6.41 13.03 3.98
CA VAL A 43 -7.24 11.93 3.47
C VAL A 43 -6.67 11.39 2.16
N MET A 44 -6.23 12.27 1.27
CA MET A 44 -5.61 11.89 0.01
C MET A 44 -4.30 11.14 0.24
N ALA A 45 -3.40 11.63 1.09
CA ALA A 45 -2.12 11.00 1.37
C ALA A 45 -2.29 9.64 2.05
N MET A 46 -3.18 9.54 3.04
CA MET A 46 -3.44 8.29 3.74
C MET A 46 -4.14 7.26 2.84
N SER A 47 -5.12 7.69 2.02
CA SER A 47 -5.75 6.81 1.04
C SER A 47 -4.77 6.36 -0.05
N TYR A 48 -3.91 7.26 -0.54
CA TYR A 48 -2.84 6.89 -1.47
C TYR A 48 -1.92 5.84 -0.84
N GLY A 49 -1.45 6.10 0.37
CA GLY A 49 -0.59 5.18 1.11
C GLY A 49 -1.24 3.83 1.38
N ALA A 50 -2.49 3.81 1.87
CA ALA A 50 -3.23 2.57 2.12
C ALA A 50 -3.47 1.73 0.85
N THR A 51 -3.72 2.40 -0.28
CA THR A 51 -3.87 1.71 -1.57
C THR A 51 -2.53 1.19 -2.09
N PHE A 52 -1.44 1.92 -1.84
CA PHE A 52 -0.09 1.51 -2.20
C PHE A 52 0.39 0.33 -1.35
N ILE A 53 0.12 0.38 -0.03
CA ILE A 53 0.51 -0.66 0.92
C ILE A 53 -0.58 -1.72 1.00
N SER A 54 -0.41 -2.77 0.21
CA SER A 54 -1.29 -3.94 0.25
C SER A 54 -0.83 -4.95 1.32
N THR A 55 -1.65 -5.98 1.56
CA THR A 55 -1.27 -7.14 2.38
C THR A 55 0.05 -7.75 1.90
N SER A 56 0.28 -7.78 0.58
CA SER A 56 1.54 -8.26 -0.01
C SER A 56 2.74 -7.40 0.40
N ALA A 57 2.57 -6.09 0.55
CA ALA A 57 3.65 -5.19 0.96
C ALA A 57 4.06 -5.39 2.43
N ILE A 58 3.13 -5.68 3.31
CA ILE A 58 3.41 -5.88 4.74
C ILE A 58 3.79 -7.34 5.01
N VAL A 59 2.91 -8.28 4.68
CA VAL A 59 3.10 -9.70 5.00
C VAL A 59 4.06 -10.36 4.02
N GLY A 60 3.87 -10.16 2.71
CA GLY A 60 4.69 -10.76 1.68
C GLY A 60 6.14 -10.28 1.72
N PHE A 61 6.37 -8.96 1.67
CA PHE A 61 7.73 -8.41 1.74
C PHE A 61 8.28 -8.40 3.16
N GLY A 62 7.45 -8.38 4.20
CA GLY A 62 7.91 -8.66 5.58
C GLY A 62 8.49 -10.06 5.69
N GLY A 63 7.81 -11.07 5.14
CA GLY A 63 8.34 -12.43 5.02
C GLY A 63 9.59 -12.52 4.14
N ALA A 64 9.64 -11.78 3.03
CA ALA A 64 10.85 -11.68 2.21
C ALA A 64 12.02 -11.05 2.98
N ALA A 65 11.77 -10.12 3.89
CA ALA A 65 12.80 -9.53 4.74
C ALA A 65 13.42 -10.54 5.71
N ALA A 66 12.69 -11.57 6.11
CA ALA A 66 13.27 -12.69 6.87
C ALA A 66 14.31 -13.46 6.06
N VAL A 67 14.19 -13.48 4.72
CA VAL A 67 15.16 -14.13 3.81
C VAL A 67 16.27 -13.17 3.40
N TYR A 68 15.92 -11.96 2.93
CA TYR A 68 16.88 -10.99 2.37
C TYR A 68 17.51 -10.07 3.41
N GLY A 69 17.01 -10.09 4.64
CA GLY A 69 17.50 -9.22 5.71
C GLY A 69 17.21 -7.74 5.48
N MET A 70 18.04 -6.90 6.09
CA MET A 70 17.97 -5.43 6.03
C MET A 70 18.21 -4.86 4.63
N GLY A 71 18.76 -5.65 3.70
CA GLY A 71 18.90 -5.25 2.29
C GLY A 71 17.57 -4.85 1.64
N LEU A 72 16.44 -5.39 2.13
CA LEU A 72 15.12 -5.03 1.62
C LEU A 72 14.72 -3.58 1.95
N LEU A 73 15.37 -2.90 2.89
CA LEU A 73 15.12 -1.49 3.19
C LEU A 73 15.40 -0.55 2.00
N TRP A 74 16.18 -0.98 1.00
CA TRP A 74 16.31 -0.27 -0.25
C TRP A 74 14.97 -0.12 -0.97
N LEU A 75 14.07 -1.10 -0.86
CA LEU A 75 12.69 -0.96 -1.37
C LEU A 75 11.93 0.15 -0.64
N THR A 76 12.07 0.28 0.70
CA THR A 76 11.47 1.40 1.45
C THR A 76 11.99 2.74 0.94
N PHE A 77 13.30 2.87 0.73
CA PHE A 77 13.89 4.09 0.19
C PHE A 77 13.32 4.44 -1.19
N PHE A 78 13.27 3.49 -2.11
CA PHE A 78 12.72 3.72 -3.45
C PHE A 78 11.21 3.97 -3.43
N ASN A 79 10.45 3.32 -2.55
CA ASN A 79 9.03 3.59 -2.38
C ASN A 79 8.77 5.04 -1.93
N ILE A 80 9.61 5.59 -1.06
CA ILE A 80 9.49 6.99 -0.63
C ILE A 80 9.96 7.92 -1.75
N PHE A 81 11.13 7.66 -2.32
CA PHE A 81 11.74 8.56 -3.30
C PHE A 81 10.96 8.58 -4.63
N LEU A 82 10.69 7.41 -5.21
CA LEU A 82 9.92 7.31 -6.46
C LEU A 82 8.42 7.37 -6.20
N GLY A 83 7.91 6.53 -5.30
CA GLY A 83 6.48 6.35 -5.08
C GLY A 83 5.78 7.52 -4.39
N ILE A 84 6.50 8.37 -3.66
CA ILE A 84 5.93 9.56 -3.03
C ILE A 84 6.52 10.82 -3.63
N PHE A 85 7.83 11.04 -3.49
CA PHE A 85 8.41 12.31 -3.87
C PHE A 85 8.28 12.58 -5.37
N ILE A 86 8.84 11.72 -6.22
CA ILE A 86 8.76 11.89 -7.70
C ILE A 86 7.32 11.75 -8.19
N ALA A 87 6.59 10.75 -7.65
CA ALA A 87 5.20 10.51 -8.03
C ALA A 87 4.31 11.74 -7.81
N PHE A 88 4.40 12.40 -6.67
CA PHE A 88 3.56 13.58 -6.37
C PHE A 88 4.11 14.85 -7.00
N ALA A 89 5.43 15.12 -6.85
CA ALA A 89 6.02 16.38 -7.29
C ALA A 89 6.07 16.52 -8.82
N VAL A 90 6.34 15.43 -9.53
CA VAL A 90 6.49 15.41 -10.99
C VAL A 90 5.23 14.93 -11.68
N PHE A 91 4.85 13.68 -11.44
CA PHE A 91 3.72 13.06 -12.16
C PHE A 91 2.37 13.54 -11.64
N GLY A 92 2.18 13.62 -10.32
CA GLY A 92 0.92 14.00 -9.71
C GLY A 92 0.47 15.41 -10.09
N VAL A 93 1.39 16.37 -10.09
CA VAL A 93 1.11 17.75 -10.51
C VAL A 93 0.65 17.79 -11.97
N ARG A 94 1.36 17.09 -12.87
CA ARG A 94 1.01 17.03 -14.29
C ARG A 94 -0.27 16.29 -14.56
N THR A 95 -0.46 15.11 -13.95
CA THR A 95 -1.69 14.32 -14.06
C THR A 95 -2.91 15.10 -13.62
N ARG A 96 -2.80 15.80 -12.48
CA ARG A 96 -3.88 16.66 -12.00
C ARG A 96 -4.19 17.82 -12.95
N GLN A 97 -3.17 18.52 -13.46
CA GLN A 97 -3.37 19.64 -14.40
C GLN A 97 -4.00 19.19 -15.71
N ILE A 98 -3.51 18.10 -16.29
CA ILE A 98 -4.05 17.53 -17.53
C ILE A 98 -5.47 17.04 -17.31
N GLY A 99 -5.72 16.31 -16.20
CA GLY A 99 -7.04 15.80 -15.84
C GLY A 99 -8.09 16.92 -15.65
N LEU A 100 -7.68 18.08 -15.11
CA LEU A 100 -8.56 19.25 -15.01
C LEU A 100 -8.83 19.90 -16.37
N ARG A 101 -7.78 20.10 -17.18
CA ARG A 101 -7.93 20.75 -18.51
C ARG A 101 -8.77 19.93 -19.47
N LEU A 102 -8.65 18.61 -19.41
CA LEU A 102 -9.37 17.68 -20.27
C LEU A 102 -10.70 17.21 -19.66
N ASP A 103 -11.03 17.68 -18.47
CA ASP A 103 -12.19 17.20 -17.68
C ASP A 103 -12.30 15.68 -17.59
N ALA A 104 -11.15 15.00 -17.47
CA ALA A 104 -11.09 13.55 -17.38
C ALA A 104 -11.44 13.08 -15.94
N HIS A 105 -12.27 12.04 -15.84
CA HIS A 105 -12.73 11.47 -14.57
C HIS A 105 -12.07 10.12 -14.27
N THR A 106 -11.53 9.44 -15.29
CA THR A 106 -10.86 8.15 -15.16
C THR A 106 -9.49 8.18 -15.79
N PHE A 107 -8.62 7.23 -15.44
CA PHE A 107 -7.30 7.11 -16.03
C PHE A 107 -7.33 6.76 -17.53
N PRO A 108 -8.18 5.82 -18.02
CA PRO A 108 -8.36 5.58 -19.45
C PRO A 108 -8.83 6.84 -20.20
N GLU A 109 -9.79 7.57 -19.63
CA GLU A 109 -10.31 8.80 -20.24
C GLU A 109 -9.23 9.89 -20.31
N LEU A 110 -8.38 10.01 -19.28
CA LEU A 110 -7.25 10.93 -19.28
C LEU A 110 -6.32 10.66 -20.46
N LEU A 111 -5.96 9.40 -20.69
CA LEU A 111 -5.09 9.00 -21.80
C LEU A 111 -5.78 9.19 -23.15
N GLY A 112 -7.02 8.74 -23.28
CA GLY A 112 -7.81 8.87 -24.51
C GLY A 112 -7.96 10.33 -24.96
N ARG A 113 -8.32 11.23 -24.05
CA ARG A 113 -8.45 12.67 -24.34
C ARG A 113 -7.10 13.33 -24.57
N ARG A 114 -6.03 12.94 -23.85
CA ARG A 114 -4.68 13.48 -24.01
C ARG A 114 -4.09 13.18 -25.38
N TYR A 115 -4.30 11.96 -25.88
CA TYR A 115 -3.76 11.49 -27.16
C TYR A 115 -4.80 11.51 -28.29
N GLN A 116 -6.02 12.00 -28.03
CA GLN A 116 -7.13 12.07 -28.98
C GLN A 116 -7.41 10.72 -29.66
N SER A 117 -7.35 9.63 -28.88
CA SER A 117 -7.50 8.26 -29.37
C SER A 117 -8.50 7.47 -28.54
N LEU A 118 -9.66 7.19 -29.13
CA LEU A 118 -10.68 6.29 -28.53
C LEU A 118 -10.16 4.86 -28.42
N PHE A 119 -9.30 4.43 -29.37
CA PHE A 119 -8.67 3.13 -29.30
C PHE A 119 -7.78 3.01 -28.05
N LEU A 120 -6.95 3.99 -27.77
CA LEU A 120 -6.10 4.00 -26.57
C LEU A 120 -6.94 3.99 -25.29
N GLN A 121 -8.00 4.78 -25.24
CA GLN A 121 -8.93 4.78 -24.11
C GLN A 121 -9.54 3.40 -23.88
N GLY A 122 -10.06 2.77 -24.93
CA GLY A 122 -10.65 1.43 -24.87
C GLY A 122 -9.64 0.35 -24.48
N ALA A 123 -8.47 0.35 -25.11
CA ALA A 123 -7.41 -0.61 -24.81
C ALA A 123 -6.97 -0.54 -23.34
N VAL A 124 -6.74 0.68 -22.80
CA VAL A 124 -6.36 0.86 -21.39
C VAL A 124 -7.50 0.46 -20.45
N ALA A 125 -8.76 0.77 -20.81
CA ALA A 125 -9.92 0.34 -20.01
C ALA A 125 -10.03 -1.19 -19.94
N VAL A 126 -9.83 -1.88 -21.06
CA VAL A 126 -9.84 -3.36 -21.11
C VAL A 126 -8.70 -3.95 -20.29
N LEU A 127 -7.48 -3.41 -20.40
CA LEU A 127 -6.36 -3.86 -19.59
C LEU A 127 -6.64 -3.70 -18.10
N ILE A 128 -7.17 -2.55 -17.67
CA ILE A 128 -7.54 -2.33 -16.27
C ILE A 128 -8.64 -3.31 -15.85
N PHE A 129 -9.66 -3.51 -16.68
CA PHE A 129 -10.78 -4.41 -16.38
C PHE A 129 -10.33 -5.88 -16.21
N ILE A 130 -9.34 -6.32 -16.96
CA ILE A 130 -8.81 -7.70 -16.88
C ILE A 130 -7.85 -7.84 -15.69
N PHE A 131 -6.87 -6.94 -15.53
CA PHE A 131 -5.77 -7.13 -14.60
C PHE A 131 -6.05 -6.61 -13.19
N MET A 132 -6.90 -5.60 -13.01
CA MET A 132 -7.20 -5.10 -11.66
C MET A 132 -7.98 -6.08 -10.79
N PRO A 133 -8.94 -6.89 -11.29
CA PRO A 133 -9.54 -7.96 -10.50
C PRO A 133 -8.54 -9.01 -10.03
N LEU A 134 -7.52 -9.35 -10.83
CA LEU A 134 -6.45 -10.28 -10.42
C LEU A 134 -5.62 -9.70 -9.26
N TYR A 135 -5.30 -8.41 -9.32
CA TYR A 135 -4.66 -7.73 -8.21
C TYR A 135 -5.55 -7.70 -6.96
N ALA A 136 -6.83 -7.35 -7.12
CA ALA A 136 -7.79 -7.30 -6.02
C ALA A 136 -7.98 -8.67 -5.35
N SER A 137 -8.04 -9.76 -6.13
CA SER A 137 -8.18 -11.11 -5.60
C SER A 137 -6.98 -11.50 -4.72
N ALA A 138 -5.75 -11.16 -5.12
CA ALA A 138 -4.56 -11.43 -4.32
C ALA A 138 -4.60 -10.71 -2.95
N VAL A 139 -5.11 -9.47 -2.91
CA VAL A 139 -5.29 -8.72 -1.66
C VAL A 139 -6.39 -9.34 -0.79
N LEU A 140 -7.52 -9.71 -1.39
CA LEU A 140 -8.66 -10.33 -0.70
C LEU A 140 -8.28 -11.69 -0.10
N MET A 141 -7.49 -12.50 -0.81
CA MET A 141 -7.00 -13.79 -0.30
C MET A 141 -6.19 -13.63 0.99
N GLY A 142 -5.31 -12.64 1.06
CA GLY A 142 -4.55 -12.37 2.28
C GLY A 142 -5.44 -11.98 3.46
N ALA A 143 -6.41 -11.12 3.23
CA ALA A 143 -7.38 -10.71 4.25
C ALA A 143 -8.28 -11.87 4.71
N ALA A 144 -8.76 -12.69 3.77
CA ALA A 144 -9.64 -13.82 4.06
C ALA A 144 -8.94 -14.90 4.90
N LYS A 145 -7.66 -15.21 4.60
CA LYS A 145 -6.86 -16.14 5.40
C LYS A 145 -6.73 -15.66 6.85
N TYR A 146 -6.35 -14.40 7.04
CA TYR A 146 -6.21 -13.82 8.38
C TYR A 146 -7.53 -13.86 9.18
N LEU A 147 -8.64 -13.44 8.56
CA LEU A 147 -9.95 -13.45 9.20
C LEU A 147 -10.44 -14.87 9.49
N GLY A 148 -10.22 -15.80 8.56
CA GLY A 148 -10.56 -17.20 8.75
C GLY A 148 -9.89 -17.80 10.00
N GLU A 149 -8.59 -17.62 10.12
CA GLU A 149 -7.80 -18.07 11.28
C GLU A 149 -8.25 -17.38 12.59
N GLN A 150 -8.45 -16.04 12.54
CA GLN A 150 -8.78 -15.27 13.74
C GLN A 150 -10.19 -15.55 14.28
N PHE A 151 -11.17 -15.82 13.44
CA PHE A 151 -12.56 -16.02 13.81
C PHE A 151 -13.05 -17.48 13.69
N GLY A 152 -12.16 -18.40 13.30
CA GLY A 152 -12.52 -19.81 13.10
C GLY A 152 -13.50 -20.02 11.93
N LEU A 153 -13.46 -19.15 10.91
CA LEU A 153 -14.28 -19.25 9.72
C LEU A 153 -13.55 -20.06 8.64
N THR A 154 -14.33 -20.74 7.78
CA THR A 154 -13.72 -21.29 6.57
C THR A 154 -13.23 -20.17 5.65
N TYR A 155 -12.19 -20.47 4.87
CA TYR A 155 -11.61 -19.49 3.94
C TYR A 155 -12.66 -18.89 3.00
N GLU A 156 -13.53 -19.73 2.44
CA GLU A 156 -14.57 -19.33 1.50
C GLU A 156 -15.60 -18.39 2.16
N THR A 157 -15.99 -18.68 3.40
CA THR A 157 -16.92 -17.84 4.16
C THR A 157 -16.29 -16.48 4.46
N ALA A 158 -15.03 -16.46 4.92
CA ALA A 158 -14.30 -15.23 5.19
C ALA A 158 -14.13 -14.39 3.91
N LEU A 159 -13.75 -15.02 2.80
CA LEU A 159 -13.59 -14.36 1.49
C LEU A 159 -14.91 -13.76 1.00
N PHE A 160 -16.00 -14.51 1.07
CA PHE A 160 -17.32 -14.04 0.66
C PHE A 160 -17.79 -12.84 1.48
N LEU A 161 -17.76 -12.96 2.81
CA LEU A 161 -18.18 -11.89 3.73
C LEU A 161 -17.37 -10.61 3.50
N PHE A 162 -16.05 -10.76 3.38
CA PHE A 162 -15.17 -9.61 3.18
C PHE A 162 -15.40 -8.94 1.83
N SER A 163 -15.58 -9.74 0.78
CA SER A 163 -15.90 -9.23 -0.58
C SER A 163 -17.23 -8.48 -0.61
N VAL A 164 -18.25 -9.00 0.05
CA VAL A 164 -19.56 -8.34 0.12
C VAL A 164 -19.48 -7.01 0.87
N ILE A 165 -18.80 -6.97 2.02
CA ILE A 165 -18.62 -5.74 2.80
C ILE A 165 -17.92 -4.67 1.98
N ILE A 166 -16.81 -5.03 1.29
CA ILE A 166 -16.07 -4.10 0.43
C ILE A 166 -16.95 -3.62 -0.73
N ALA A 167 -17.62 -4.54 -1.43
CA ALA A 167 -18.46 -4.19 -2.56
C ALA A 167 -19.56 -3.19 -2.15
N LEU A 168 -20.20 -3.41 -1.02
CA LEU A 168 -21.27 -2.53 -0.54
C LEU A 168 -20.79 -1.09 -0.32
N TYR A 169 -19.72 -0.88 0.44
CA TYR A 169 -19.28 0.49 0.70
C TYR A 169 -18.63 1.16 -0.52
N VAL A 170 -18.00 0.40 -1.42
CA VAL A 170 -17.41 0.93 -2.66
C VAL A 170 -18.52 1.35 -3.63
N ILE A 171 -19.52 0.50 -3.87
CA ILE A 171 -20.63 0.79 -4.77
C ILE A 171 -21.43 2.00 -4.25
N MET A 172 -21.70 2.05 -2.97
CA MET A 172 -22.48 3.14 -2.38
C MET A 172 -21.72 4.46 -2.28
N GLY A 173 -20.47 4.43 -1.84
CA GLY A 173 -19.70 5.63 -1.50
C GLY A 173 -18.81 6.17 -2.62
N GLY A 174 -18.58 5.39 -3.68
CA GLY A 174 -17.62 5.74 -4.74
C GLY A 174 -16.22 5.99 -4.19
N LEU A 175 -15.37 6.64 -4.99
CA LEU A 175 -14.00 6.96 -4.56
C LEU A 175 -13.96 7.83 -3.29
N LYS A 176 -14.95 8.70 -3.10
CA LYS A 176 -15.02 9.56 -1.90
C LYS A 176 -15.20 8.76 -0.62
N GLY A 177 -16.13 7.81 -0.61
CA GLY A 177 -16.33 6.90 0.51
C GLY A 177 -15.10 6.04 0.78
N VAL A 178 -14.53 5.46 -0.27
CA VAL A 178 -13.29 4.66 -0.20
C VAL A 178 -12.14 5.47 0.41
N MET A 179 -11.90 6.70 -0.03
CA MET A 179 -10.79 7.51 0.49
C MET A 179 -10.94 7.86 1.97
N TYR A 180 -12.16 8.06 2.48
CA TYR A 180 -12.37 8.29 3.91
C TYR A 180 -12.17 7.01 4.73
N THR A 181 -12.64 5.87 4.24
CA THR A 181 -12.39 4.57 4.91
C THR A 181 -10.91 4.21 4.88
N ASP A 182 -10.24 4.40 3.75
CA ASP A 182 -8.78 4.21 3.61
C ASP A 182 -8.01 5.07 4.61
N ALA A 183 -8.38 6.34 4.79
CA ALA A 183 -7.71 7.25 5.73
C ALA A 183 -7.86 6.78 7.19
N LEU A 184 -9.04 6.28 7.57
CA LEU A 184 -9.26 5.67 8.88
C LEU A 184 -8.37 4.44 9.05
N GLN A 185 -8.41 3.52 8.09
CA GLN A 185 -7.63 2.27 8.12
C GLN A 185 -6.13 2.56 8.17
N ALA A 186 -5.64 3.47 7.34
CA ALA A 186 -4.25 3.89 7.34
C ALA A 186 -3.81 4.49 8.68
N THR A 187 -4.67 5.25 9.34
CA THR A 187 -4.37 5.82 10.67
C THR A 187 -4.24 4.70 11.72
N ILE A 188 -5.13 3.71 11.68
CA ILE A 188 -5.07 2.54 12.56
C ILE A 188 -3.81 1.71 12.28
N MET A 189 -3.51 1.48 10.99
CA MET A 189 -2.30 0.76 10.57
C MET A 189 -1.04 1.47 11.05
N LEU A 190 -0.95 2.80 10.91
CA LEU A 190 0.19 3.59 11.39
C LEU A 190 0.40 3.42 12.89
N ALA A 191 -0.66 3.51 13.68
CA ALA A 191 -0.59 3.28 15.12
C ALA A 191 -0.14 1.84 15.44
N GLY A 192 -0.68 0.85 14.74
CA GLY A 192 -0.30 -0.56 14.88
C GLY A 192 1.18 -0.80 14.57
N MET A 193 1.72 -0.17 13.53
CA MET A 193 3.14 -0.29 13.18
C MET A 193 4.06 0.34 14.23
N VAL A 194 3.67 1.47 14.81
CA VAL A 194 4.43 2.07 15.93
C VAL A 194 4.48 1.10 17.10
N VAL A 195 3.32 0.53 17.49
CA VAL A 195 3.24 -0.45 18.58
C VAL A 195 4.09 -1.68 18.26
N LEU A 196 3.98 -2.21 17.05
CA LEU A 196 4.77 -3.37 16.61
C LEU A 196 6.28 -3.12 16.72
N LEU A 197 6.74 -1.97 16.23
CA LEU A 197 8.16 -1.60 16.29
C LEU A 197 8.67 -1.50 17.73
N VAL A 198 7.92 -0.79 18.59
CA VAL A 198 8.27 -0.62 20.01
C VAL A 198 8.28 -1.96 20.74
N MET A 199 7.30 -2.80 20.51
CA MET A 199 7.23 -4.13 21.13
C MET A 199 8.37 -5.05 20.66
N THR A 200 8.70 -5.03 19.36
CA THR A 200 9.80 -5.83 18.81
C THR A 200 11.12 -5.44 19.43
N TYR A 201 11.49 -4.17 19.40
CA TYR A 201 12.74 -3.72 20.04
C TYR A 201 12.74 -3.88 21.56
N GLY A 202 11.60 -3.66 22.21
CA GLY A 202 11.47 -3.86 23.65
C GLY A 202 11.72 -5.30 24.08
N ARG A 203 11.28 -6.28 23.27
CA ARG A 203 11.52 -7.72 23.54
C ARG A 203 12.97 -8.14 23.28
N LEU A 204 13.63 -7.52 22.30
CA LEU A 204 14.99 -7.85 21.88
C LEU A 204 16.07 -7.06 22.62
N GLY A 205 15.72 -6.34 23.69
CA GLY A 205 16.69 -5.59 24.51
C GLY A 205 17.10 -4.23 23.93
N GLY A 206 16.32 -3.67 23.02
CA GLY A 206 16.55 -2.39 22.37
C GLY A 206 17.12 -2.50 20.96
N VAL A 207 17.26 -1.34 20.32
CA VAL A 207 17.67 -1.28 18.89
C VAL A 207 19.05 -1.89 18.69
N THR A 208 20.05 -1.46 19.46
CA THR A 208 21.43 -1.93 19.29
C THR A 208 21.54 -3.44 19.53
N ALA A 209 20.94 -3.94 20.62
CA ALA A 209 20.98 -5.36 20.96
C ALA A 209 20.30 -6.22 19.88
N ALA A 210 19.14 -5.80 19.39
CA ALA A 210 18.40 -6.51 18.34
C ALA A 210 19.22 -6.63 17.04
N HIS A 211 19.84 -5.54 16.61
CA HIS A 211 20.66 -5.54 15.39
C HIS A 211 21.96 -6.31 15.56
N GLN A 212 22.56 -6.29 16.77
CA GLN A 212 23.73 -7.11 17.06
C GLN A 212 23.39 -8.59 17.02
N GLN A 213 22.31 -9.02 17.70
CA GLN A 213 21.84 -10.41 17.64
C GLN A 213 21.60 -10.86 16.21
N LEU A 214 20.94 -10.01 15.37
CA LEU A 214 20.72 -10.33 13.96
C LEU A 214 22.04 -10.46 13.18
N THR A 215 23.06 -9.68 13.51
CA THR A 215 24.40 -9.76 12.89
C THR A 215 25.09 -11.05 13.27
N ASP A 216 25.02 -11.43 14.55
CA ASP A 216 25.64 -12.65 15.09
C ASP A 216 25.06 -13.93 14.47
N LEU A 217 23.81 -13.90 13.99
CA LEU A 217 23.21 -15.00 13.23
C LEU A 217 23.81 -15.20 11.83
N GLY A 218 24.70 -14.32 11.38
CA GLY A 218 25.30 -14.41 10.05
C GLY A 218 26.00 -15.75 9.76
N GLU A 219 26.56 -16.40 10.78
CA GLU A 219 27.17 -17.73 10.67
C GLU A 219 26.14 -18.87 10.46
N LEU A 220 24.87 -18.62 10.83
CA LEU A 220 23.78 -19.58 10.74
C LEU A 220 22.98 -19.49 9.43
N VAL A 221 23.44 -18.68 8.48
CA VAL A 221 22.79 -18.57 7.17
C VAL A 221 22.77 -19.95 6.49
N PRO A 222 21.59 -20.42 6.03
CA PRO A 222 21.48 -21.70 5.32
C PRO A 222 22.42 -21.79 4.11
N ALA A 223 23.06 -22.96 3.89
CA ALA A 223 24.02 -23.17 2.79
C ALA A 223 23.45 -22.82 1.42
N SER A 224 22.16 -23.06 1.19
CA SER A 224 21.48 -22.69 -0.06
C SER A 224 21.44 -21.19 -0.29
N LEU A 225 21.26 -20.39 0.77
CA LEU A 225 21.28 -18.92 0.69
C LEU A 225 22.72 -18.41 0.57
N GLN A 226 23.69 -18.99 1.27
CA GLN A 226 25.10 -18.63 1.10
C GLN A 226 25.57 -18.82 -0.34
N THR A 227 25.23 -19.97 -0.96
CA THR A 227 25.53 -20.25 -2.37
C THR A 227 24.86 -19.23 -3.31
N ALA A 228 23.68 -18.72 -2.95
CA ALA A 228 22.99 -17.69 -3.71
C ALA A 228 23.57 -16.28 -3.48
N GLY A 229 24.52 -16.11 -2.55
CA GLY A 229 25.22 -14.86 -2.28
C GLY A 229 24.77 -14.13 -1.02
N HIS A 230 24.06 -14.79 -0.10
CA HIS A 230 23.67 -14.20 1.19
C HIS A 230 24.89 -13.99 2.11
N GLN A 231 25.05 -12.81 2.69
CA GLN A 231 26.20 -12.41 3.53
C GLN A 231 25.80 -12.06 4.98
N GLY A 232 24.67 -12.59 5.46
CA GLY A 232 24.09 -12.23 6.75
C GLY A 232 22.92 -11.26 6.61
N TRP A 233 22.01 -11.28 7.59
CA TRP A 233 20.75 -10.52 7.53
C TRP A 233 20.91 -9.02 7.71
N THR A 234 22.04 -8.54 8.22
CA THR A 234 22.37 -7.10 8.33
C THR A 234 23.15 -6.58 7.13
N SER A 235 23.55 -7.44 6.20
CA SER A 235 24.34 -7.14 5.03
C SER A 235 23.54 -7.23 3.74
N MET A 236 23.99 -6.52 2.69
CA MET A 236 23.49 -6.75 1.34
C MET A 236 24.02 -8.09 0.82
N PRO A 237 23.26 -8.79 -0.04
CA PRO A 237 23.82 -9.94 -0.77
C PRO A 237 25.07 -9.57 -1.56
N ALA A 238 25.95 -10.54 -1.80
CA ALA A 238 27.16 -10.37 -2.58
C ALA A 238 26.82 -9.76 -3.96
N PHE A 239 27.54 -8.69 -4.33
CA PHE A 239 27.28 -7.97 -5.56
C PHE A 239 27.35 -8.90 -6.79
N GLY A 240 26.32 -8.83 -7.64
CA GLY A 240 26.23 -9.64 -8.85
C GLY A 240 25.76 -11.08 -8.63
N SER A 241 25.53 -11.51 -7.38
CA SER A 241 24.98 -12.84 -7.08
C SER A 241 23.50 -12.96 -7.53
N SER A 242 22.99 -14.19 -7.61
CA SER A 242 21.58 -14.42 -7.97
C SER A 242 20.62 -13.76 -6.98
N LEU A 243 20.94 -13.79 -5.69
CA LEU A 243 20.15 -13.14 -4.65
C LEU A 243 20.18 -11.62 -4.77
N TRP A 244 21.35 -11.02 -5.08
CA TRP A 244 21.50 -9.60 -5.32
C TRP A 244 20.67 -9.13 -6.51
N TRP A 245 20.73 -9.87 -7.62
CA TRP A 245 19.91 -9.54 -8.81
C TRP A 245 18.42 -9.64 -8.51
N THR A 246 17.97 -10.69 -7.83
CA THR A 246 16.56 -10.83 -7.44
C THR A 246 16.11 -9.67 -6.56
N LEU A 247 16.91 -9.32 -5.53
CA LEU A 247 16.60 -8.21 -4.63
C LEU A 247 16.54 -6.88 -5.39
N MET A 248 17.59 -6.54 -6.14
CA MET A 248 17.72 -5.21 -6.74
C MET A 248 16.84 -5.04 -7.99
N SER A 249 16.83 -6.01 -8.91
CA SER A 249 16.06 -5.86 -10.16
C SER A 249 14.58 -6.15 -9.95
N THR A 250 14.23 -7.31 -9.44
CA THR A 250 12.83 -7.76 -9.37
C THR A 250 12.08 -7.07 -8.25
N ILE A 251 12.67 -6.97 -7.06
CA ILE A 251 11.98 -6.43 -5.88
C ILE A 251 12.15 -4.90 -5.84
N VAL A 252 13.36 -4.40 -5.67
CA VAL A 252 13.59 -2.98 -5.41
C VAL A 252 13.22 -2.11 -6.62
N LEU A 253 13.76 -2.40 -7.79
CA LEU A 253 13.45 -1.61 -9.00
C LEU A 253 12.10 -1.96 -9.59
N GLY A 254 11.74 -3.24 -9.66
CA GLY A 254 10.47 -3.68 -10.23
C GLY A 254 9.26 -3.11 -9.47
N VAL A 255 9.26 -3.20 -8.15
CA VAL A 255 8.18 -2.64 -7.32
C VAL A 255 8.31 -1.12 -7.18
N GLY A 256 9.52 -0.61 -6.90
CA GLY A 256 9.76 0.82 -6.67
C GLY A 256 9.45 1.70 -7.89
N ILE A 257 9.77 1.25 -9.11
CA ILE A 257 9.44 1.97 -10.35
C ILE A 257 8.00 1.68 -10.77
N GLY A 258 7.54 0.42 -10.63
CA GLY A 258 6.21 -0.03 -11.05
C GLY A 258 5.07 0.77 -10.43
N VAL A 259 5.26 1.26 -9.22
CA VAL A 259 4.26 2.08 -8.50
C VAL A 259 3.89 3.38 -9.22
N LEU A 260 4.80 3.95 -10.01
CA LEU A 260 4.56 5.20 -10.76
C LEU A 260 3.47 5.05 -11.84
N ALA A 261 3.25 3.85 -12.35
CA ALA A 261 2.33 3.56 -13.44
C ALA A 261 0.96 2.99 -12.98
N GLN A 262 0.75 2.83 -11.70
CA GLN A 262 -0.48 2.23 -11.17
C GLN A 262 -1.69 3.18 -11.33
N PRO A 263 -2.74 2.80 -12.10
CA PRO A 263 -3.87 3.68 -12.42
C PRO A 263 -4.66 4.08 -11.18
N GLN A 264 -4.84 3.19 -10.20
CA GLN A 264 -5.55 3.46 -8.96
C GLN A 264 -4.83 4.51 -8.08
N LEU A 265 -3.51 4.64 -8.20
CA LEU A 265 -2.74 5.68 -7.54
C LEU A 265 -2.78 7.00 -8.31
N ALA A 266 -2.67 6.92 -9.64
CA ALA A 266 -2.67 8.09 -10.51
C ALA A 266 -3.98 8.91 -10.41
N VAL A 267 -5.13 8.25 -10.29
CA VAL A 267 -6.43 8.90 -10.11
C VAL A 267 -6.48 9.75 -8.85
N ARG A 268 -5.81 9.34 -7.76
CA ARG A 268 -5.82 10.08 -6.49
C ARG A 268 -5.19 11.47 -6.59
N TYR A 269 -4.23 11.70 -7.50
CA TYR A 269 -3.69 13.05 -7.71
C TYR A 269 -4.74 14.05 -8.21
N MET A 270 -5.77 13.56 -8.91
CA MET A 270 -6.85 14.39 -9.44
C MET A 270 -7.93 14.74 -8.40
N THR A 271 -7.89 14.15 -7.20
CA THR A 271 -8.92 14.33 -6.18
C THR A 271 -8.76 15.58 -5.32
N VAL A 272 -7.56 16.16 -5.26
CA VAL A 272 -7.27 17.35 -4.43
C VAL A 272 -7.55 18.66 -5.14
N LYS A 273 -7.88 19.70 -4.36
CA LYS A 273 -8.30 21.01 -4.85
C LYS A 273 -7.20 21.77 -5.60
N SER A 274 -5.95 21.68 -5.16
CA SER A 274 -4.86 22.50 -5.69
C SER A 274 -3.50 21.78 -5.67
N ARG A 275 -2.51 22.34 -6.41
CA ARG A 275 -1.12 21.91 -6.31
C ARG A 275 -0.56 22.03 -4.90
N ARG A 276 -0.94 23.08 -4.16
CA ARG A 276 -0.51 23.29 -2.78
C ARG A 276 -0.98 22.14 -1.88
N GLU A 277 -2.23 21.71 -2.06
CA GLU A 277 -2.79 20.58 -1.32
C GLU A 277 -2.09 19.25 -1.68
N LEU A 278 -1.75 19.05 -2.95
CA LEU A 278 -0.98 17.90 -3.38
C LEU A 278 0.42 17.88 -2.72
N ASN A 279 1.11 19.02 -2.71
CA ASN A 279 2.43 19.13 -2.08
C ASN A 279 2.38 18.91 -0.56
N ARG A 280 1.31 19.31 0.11
CA ARG A 280 1.08 19.03 1.54
C ARG A 280 0.89 17.54 1.84
N ALA A 281 0.43 16.78 0.87
CA ALA A 281 0.28 15.33 1.01
C ALA A 281 1.63 14.58 0.99
N ILE A 282 2.70 15.16 0.40
CA ILE A 282 4.01 14.51 0.27
C ILE A 282 4.59 14.09 1.62
N PRO A 283 4.78 14.99 2.62
CA PRO A 283 5.35 14.58 3.90
C PRO A 283 4.48 13.58 4.65
N ILE A 284 3.16 13.71 4.56
CA ILE A 284 2.22 12.79 5.21
C ILE A 284 2.35 11.38 4.60
N GLY A 285 2.31 11.29 3.26
CA GLY A 285 2.49 10.02 2.54
C GLY A 285 3.89 9.43 2.76
N GLY A 286 4.93 10.26 2.77
CA GLY A 286 6.31 9.83 3.01
C GLY A 286 6.49 9.20 4.39
N VAL A 287 5.99 9.84 5.46
CA VAL A 287 6.03 9.28 6.82
C VAL A 287 5.21 7.99 6.90
N PHE A 288 4.02 7.96 6.29
CA PHE A 288 3.20 6.76 6.27
C PHE A 288 3.92 5.59 5.61
N ILE A 289 4.47 5.77 4.40
CA ILE A 289 5.20 4.70 3.68
C ILE A 289 6.45 4.26 4.45
N LEU A 290 7.20 5.21 5.03
CA LEU A 290 8.36 4.89 5.87
C LEU A 290 7.97 3.96 7.03
N MET A 291 6.92 4.31 7.75
CA MET A 291 6.46 3.50 8.88
C MET A 291 5.90 2.15 8.44
N MET A 292 5.14 2.10 7.34
CA MET A 292 4.56 0.85 6.87
C MET A 292 5.64 -0.13 6.37
N THR A 293 6.41 0.25 5.37
CA THR A 293 7.40 -0.63 4.74
C THR A 293 8.67 -0.77 5.58
N GLY A 294 9.14 0.32 6.17
CA GLY A 294 10.34 0.30 7.02
C GLY A 294 10.15 -0.60 8.24
N VAL A 295 9.05 -0.44 8.97
CA VAL A 295 8.77 -1.29 10.14
C VAL A 295 8.54 -2.74 9.72
N ALA A 296 7.73 -2.99 8.68
CA ALA A 296 7.45 -4.36 8.22
C ALA A 296 8.75 -5.10 7.83
N PHE A 297 9.68 -4.43 7.16
CA PHE A 297 10.93 -5.06 6.71
C PHE A 297 11.94 -5.20 7.85
N VAL A 298 12.03 -4.23 8.75
CA VAL A 298 12.85 -4.35 9.96
C VAL A 298 12.36 -5.50 10.85
N VAL A 299 11.06 -5.53 11.15
CA VAL A 299 10.47 -6.60 11.98
C VAL A 299 10.57 -7.95 11.28
N GLY A 300 10.36 -7.99 9.95
CA GLY A 300 10.55 -9.22 9.17
C GLY A 300 11.97 -9.77 9.24
N ALA A 301 12.98 -8.91 9.12
CA ALA A 301 14.38 -9.34 9.27
C ALA A 301 14.70 -9.77 10.72
N LEU A 302 14.21 -9.02 11.73
CA LEU A 302 14.37 -9.35 13.14
C LEU A 302 13.57 -10.58 13.60
N ALA A 303 12.66 -11.11 12.79
CA ALA A 303 11.97 -12.36 13.10
C ALA A 303 12.89 -13.58 13.09
N ASN A 304 14.13 -13.43 12.62
CA ASN A 304 15.16 -14.48 12.70
C ASN A 304 15.83 -14.54 14.10
N VAL A 305 15.73 -13.48 14.89
CA VAL A 305 16.24 -13.41 16.27
C VAL A 305 15.21 -13.99 17.24
#